data_a334b57d3ed3c6a1f0ccbc32d33dd0f5
#
_entry.id   a334b57d3ed3c6a1f0ccbc32d33dd0f5
#
_cell.length_a   1.000
_cell.length_b   1.000
_cell.length_c   1.000
_cell.angle_alpha   90.00
_cell.angle_beta   90.00
_cell.angle_gamma   90.00
#
_symmetry.space_group_name_H-M   'P 1'
#
loop_
_entity.id
_entity.type
_entity.pdbx_description
1 polymer ?
#
loop_
_entity_poly.entity_id
_entity_poly.type
_entity_poly.pdbx_seq_one_letter_code
_entity_poly.pdbx_strand_id
1 'polypeptide(L)'
;ITTSSGKTIREAEIHMATLLTSVVGMLAESGEFAEVVKKKLFQADTQFTSDEVFHMKRELGDVLWYWVQGCRALGFTPDEVMDENIRKLEKRYPNGFEVVKSENRQEGDV
;
A
#
# COMPACT_ATOMS: atom_id res chain seq x y z
N ILE A 1 2.33 12.98 -17.93
CA ILE A 1 0.98 13.35 -17.48
C ILE A 1 0.80 14.85 -17.63
N THR A 2 -0.28 15.27 -18.24
CA THR A 2 -0.57 16.65 -18.50
C THR A 2 -1.79 17.09 -17.70
N THR A 3 -1.72 18.26 -17.07
CA THR A 3 -2.84 18.83 -16.34
C THR A 3 -3.88 19.37 -17.31
N SER A 4 -5.07 19.70 -16.81
CA SER A 4 -6.14 20.31 -17.60
C SER A 4 -5.74 21.67 -18.20
N SER A 5 -4.74 22.33 -17.60
CA SER A 5 -4.19 23.58 -18.13
C SER A 5 -3.09 23.38 -19.18
N GLY A 6 -2.81 22.15 -19.55
CA GLY A 6 -1.78 21.82 -20.54
C GLY A 6 -0.37 21.72 -19.98
N LYS A 7 -0.18 21.91 -18.69
CA LYS A 7 1.15 21.77 -18.07
C LYS A 7 1.45 20.30 -17.80
N THR A 8 2.70 19.92 -18.00
CA THR A 8 3.17 18.60 -17.63
C THR A 8 3.32 18.52 -16.13
N ILE A 9 2.70 17.52 -15.50
CA ILE A 9 2.74 17.36 -14.05
C ILE A 9 4.14 17.02 -13.57
N ARG A 10 4.79 16.20 -14.30
CA ARG A 10 6.02 15.57 -14.08
C ARG A 10 6.96 16.14 -13.06
N GLU A 11 7.79 16.95 -13.55
CA GLU A 11 9.03 17.27 -12.87
C GLU A 11 8.81 18.09 -11.64
N ALA A 12 7.82 18.95 -11.68
CA ALA A 12 7.54 19.85 -10.57
C ALA A 12 6.77 19.18 -9.44
N GLU A 13 6.05 18.12 -9.76
CA GLU A 13 5.04 17.56 -8.81
C GLU A 13 5.39 16.19 -8.28
N ILE A 14 6.28 15.48 -8.95
CA ILE A 14 6.77 14.20 -8.46
C ILE A 14 8.14 14.41 -7.83
N HIS A 15 8.22 14.12 -6.54
CA HIS A 15 9.47 14.22 -5.81
C HIS A 15 10.16 12.86 -5.79
N MET A 16 11.08 12.65 -6.73
CA MET A 16 11.70 11.33 -6.95
C MET A 16 12.44 10.78 -5.75
N ALA A 17 13.19 11.60 -5.03
CA ALA A 17 13.94 11.10 -3.87
C ALA A 17 13.00 10.57 -2.79
N THR A 18 11.91 11.28 -2.52
CA THR A 18 10.90 10.83 -1.55
C THR A 18 10.16 9.58 -2.07
N LEU A 19 9.88 9.53 -3.37
CA LEU A 19 9.22 8.38 -3.97
C LEU A 19 10.08 7.11 -3.82
N LEU A 20 11.37 7.20 -4.14
CA LEU A 20 12.28 6.08 -3.99
C LEU A 20 12.38 5.64 -2.52
N THR A 21 12.47 6.59 -1.60
CA THR A 21 12.49 6.28 -0.17
C THR A 21 11.22 5.54 0.24
N SER A 22 10.05 5.98 -0.24
CA SER A 22 8.79 5.32 0.09
C SER A 22 8.73 3.90 -0.44
N VAL A 23 9.17 3.67 -1.68
CA VAL A 23 9.17 2.34 -2.29
C VAL A 23 10.05 1.38 -1.51
N VAL A 24 11.29 1.78 -1.26
CA VAL A 24 12.25 0.94 -0.54
C VAL A 24 11.79 0.72 0.90
N GLY A 25 11.29 1.77 1.55
CA GLY A 25 10.81 1.67 2.92
C GLY A 25 9.60 0.76 3.08
N MET A 26 8.60 0.90 2.20
CA MET A 26 7.44 0.01 2.23
C MET A 26 7.85 -1.45 2.05
N LEU A 27 8.75 -1.71 1.12
CA LEU A 27 9.20 -3.07 0.84
C LEU A 27 9.96 -3.64 2.03
N ALA A 28 10.87 -2.88 2.60
CA ALA A 28 11.68 -3.31 3.74
C ALA A 28 10.81 -3.59 4.97
N GLU A 29 9.88 -2.69 5.31
CA GLU A 29 9.04 -2.84 6.49
C GLU A 29 8.01 -3.96 6.30
N SER A 30 7.48 -4.12 5.09
CA SER A 30 6.61 -5.25 4.77
C SER A 30 7.36 -6.57 4.90
N GLY A 31 8.63 -6.59 4.52
CA GLY A 31 9.51 -7.75 4.69
C GLY A 31 9.73 -8.10 6.15
N GLU A 32 9.93 -7.11 7.01
CA GLU A 32 10.09 -7.34 8.45
C GLU A 32 8.81 -7.88 9.09
N PHE A 33 7.66 -7.34 8.67
CA PHE A 33 6.37 -7.87 9.08
C PHE A 33 6.22 -9.33 8.66
N ALA A 34 6.55 -9.63 7.40
CA ALA A 34 6.49 -11.00 6.86
C ALA A 34 7.41 -11.95 7.60
N GLU A 35 8.57 -11.48 8.06
CA GLU A 35 9.55 -12.30 8.77
C GLU A 35 9.01 -12.82 10.10
N VAL A 36 8.24 -12.02 10.83
CA VAL A 36 7.61 -12.45 12.08
C VAL A 36 6.65 -13.63 11.82
N VAL A 37 5.84 -13.51 10.77
CA VAL A 37 4.88 -14.55 10.38
C VAL A 37 5.59 -15.79 9.86
N LYS A 38 6.60 -15.60 9.04
CA LYS A 38 7.40 -16.69 8.46
C LYS A 38 8.03 -17.57 9.54
N LYS A 39 8.58 -16.97 10.58
CA LYS A 39 9.18 -17.73 11.67
C LYS A 39 8.15 -18.65 12.33
N LYS A 40 6.94 -18.17 12.52
CA LYS A 40 5.85 -19.00 13.09
C LYS A 40 5.48 -20.16 12.18
N LEU A 41 5.41 -19.92 10.88
CA LEU A 41 5.11 -20.98 9.92
C LEU A 41 6.15 -22.11 9.97
N PHE A 42 7.42 -21.75 10.01
CA PHE A 42 8.50 -22.75 10.06
C PHE A 42 8.57 -23.48 11.39
N GLN A 43 8.13 -22.85 12.47
CA GLN A 43 8.07 -23.49 13.78
C GLN A 43 6.82 -24.31 13.99
N ALA A 44 5.92 -24.34 12.99
CA ALA A 44 4.59 -24.97 13.08
C ALA A 44 3.82 -24.47 14.31
N ASP A 45 4.04 -23.23 14.70
CA ASP A 45 3.42 -22.58 15.84
C ASP A 45 2.53 -21.46 15.35
N THR A 46 1.25 -21.52 15.72
CA THR A 46 0.26 -20.53 15.34
C THR A 46 -0.02 -19.50 16.44
N GLN A 47 0.69 -19.60 17.56
CA GLN A 47 0.53 -18.68 18.67
C GLN A 47 1.57 -17.58 18.62
N PHE A 48 1.11 -16.35 18.72
CA PHE A 48 2.00 -15.19 18.78
C PHE A 48 2.05 -14.68 20.22
N THR A 49 3.25 -14.33 20.67
CA THR A 49 3.42 -13.67 21.96
C THR A 49 2.93 -12.22 21.87
N SER A 50 2.68 -11.60 23.02
CA SER A 50 2.27 -10.19 23.03
C SER A 50 3.38 -9.29 22.46
N ASP A 51 4.64 -9.63 22.66
CA ASP A 51 5.77 -8.88 22.10
C ASP A 51 5.79 -9.00 20.57
N GLU A 52 5.51 -10.17 20.04
CA GLU A 52 5.44 -10.39 18.60
C GLU A 52 4.29 -9.60 17.96
N VAL A 53 3.13 -9.61 18.62
CA VAL A 53 1.98 -8.81 18.15
C VAL A 53 2.29 -7.32 18.18
N PHE A 54 2.95 -6.86 19.24
CA PHE A 54 3.35 -5.46 19.34
C PHE A 54 4.36 -5.10 18.25
N HIS A 55 5.33 -5.97 17.96
CA HIS A 55 6.29 -5.77 16.88
C HIS A 55 5.57 -5.65 15.53
N MET A 56 4.64 -6.57 15.24
CA MET A 56 3.85 -6.53 14.00
C MET A 56 3.05 -5.23 13.88
N LYS A 57 2.47 -4.77 14.98
CA LYS A 57 1.73 -3.50 15.02
C LYS A 57 2.64 -2.33 14.62
N ARG A 58 3.86 -2.31 15.13
CA ARG A 58 4.83 -1.25 14.80
C ARG A 58 5.25 -1.32 13.34
N GLU A 59 5.47 -2.51 12.81
CA GLU A 59 5.83 -2.68 11.40
C GLU A 59 4.72 -2.21 10.47
N LEU A 60 3.46 -2.48 10.82
CA LEU A 60 2.32 -1.98 10.05
C LEU A 60 2.28 -0.44 10.07
N GLY A 61 2.59 0.15 11.21
CA GLY A 61 2.69 1.61 11.31
C GLY A 61 3.80 2.17 10.44
N ASP A 62 4.95 1.50 10.39
CA ASP A 62 6.07 1.92 9.56
C ASP A 62 5.74 1.80 8.06
N VAL A 63 5.03 0.75 7.66
CA VAL A 63 4.55 0.61 6.28
C VAL A 63 3.63 1.78 5.94
N LEU A 64 2.71 2.13 6.84
CA LEU A 64 1.81 3.25 6.64
C LEU A 64 2.57 4.58 6.51
N TRP A 65 3.60 4.77 7.33
CA TRP A 65 4.41 5.98 7.25
C TRP A 65 5.04 6.15 5.88
N TYR A 66 5.65 5.08 5.35
CA TYR A 66 6.25 5.13 4.01
C TYR A 66 5.21 5.27 2.91
N TRP A 67 4.04 4.68 3.10
CA TRP A 67 2.92 4.83 2.17
C TRP A 67 2.48 6.30 2.08
N VAL A 68 2.38 6.97 3.22
CA VAL A 68 2.05 8.41 3.26
C VAL A 68 3.11 9.20 2.50
N GLN A 69 4.38 8.87 2.68
CA GLN A 69 5.45 9.55 1.94
C GLN A 69 5.30 9.32 0.44
N GLY A 70 4.90 8.14 0.01
CA GLY A 70 4.63 7.84 -1.39
C GLY A 70 3.50 8.68 -1.96
N CYS A 71 2.40 8.82 -1.23
CA CYS A 71 1.29 9.68 -1.63
C CYS A 71 1.79 11.11 -1.85
N ARG A 72 2.51 11.64 -0.89
CA ARG A 72 3.03 13.02 -0.94
C ARG A 72 4.01 13.20 -2.08
N ALA A 73 4.87 12.22 -2.33
CA ALA A 73 5.84 12.28 -3.41
C ALA A 73 5.17 12.40 -4.79
N LEU A 74 3.96 11.84 -4.92
CA LEU A 74 3.17 11.89 -6.15
C LEU A 74 2.25 13.12 -6.21
N GLY A 75 2.24 13.93 -5.16
CA GLY A 75 1.40 15.13 -5.11
C GLY A 75 -0.04 14.88 -4.67
N PHE A 76 -0.30 13.75 -4.02
CA PHE A 76 -1.64 13.42 -3.52
C PHE A 76 -1.68 13.50 -2.01
N THR A 77 -2.86 13.78 -1.48
CA THR A 77 -3.11 13.55 -0.06
C THR A 77 -3.41 12.07 0.16
N PRO A 78 -3.15 11.55 1.36
CA PRO A 78 -3.56 10.19 1.69
C PRO A 78 -5.03 9.93 1.46
N ASP A 79 -5.90 10.91 1.76
CA ASP A 79 -7.34 10.78 1.56
C ASP A 79 -7.70 10.57 0.09
N GLU A 80 -7.05 11.29 -0.82
CA GLU A 80 -7.27 11.11 -2.25
C GLU A 80 -6.95 9.69 -2.71
N VAL A 81 -5.86 9.15 -2.22
CA VAL A 81 -5.44 7.78 -2.58
C VAL A 81 -6.40 6.74 -1.98
N MET A 82 -6.81 6.95 -0.72
CA MET A 82 -7.79 6.06 -0.09
C MET A 82 -9.13 6.10 -0.79
N ASP A 83 -9.60 7.28 -1.17
CA ASP A 83 -10.86 7.44 -1.89
C ASP A 83 -10.83 6.71 -3.23
N GLU A 84 -9.75 6.83 -3.97
CA GLU A 84 -9.59 6.12 -5.23
C GLU A 84 -9.58 4.61 -5.05
N ASN A 85 -8.94 4.13 -3.99
CA ASN A 85 -8.94 2.72 -3.67
C ASN A 85 -10.35 2.21 -3.33
N ILE A 86 -11.12 2.99 -2.57
CA ILE A 86 -12.50 2.65 -2.24
C ILE A 86 -13.34 2.54 -3.52
N ARG A 87 -13.23 3.51 -4.42
CA ARG A 87 -13.94 3.47 -5.69
C ARG A 87 -13.61 2.24 -6.52
N LYS A 88 -12.32 1.94 -6.59
CA LYS A 88 -11.83 0.76 -7.31
C LYS A 88 -12.43 -0.52 -6.73
N LEU A 89 -12.41 -0.65 -5.41
CA LEU A 89 -12.94 -1.83 -4.74
C LEU A 89 -14.46 -1.95 -4.85
N GLU A 90 -15.19 -0.84 -4.76
CA GLU A 90 -16.64 -0.84 -4.96
C GLU A 90 -17.02 -1.28 -6.37
N LYS A 91 -16.25 -0.85 -7.36
CA LYS A 91 -16.50 -1.23 -8.75
C LYS A 91 -16.22 -2.71 -8.98
N ARG A 92 -15.14 -3.22 -8.37
CA ARG A 92 -14.75 -4.63 -8.49
C ARG A 92 -15.64 -5.56 -7.69
N TYR A 93 -16.04 -5.12 -6.49
CA TYR A 93 -16.80 -5.92 -5.54
C TYR A 93 -18.05 -5.18 -5.07
N PRO A 94 -19.04 -4.92 -5.95
CA PRO A 94 -20.22 -4.14 -5.56
C PRO A 94 -21.05 -4.76 -4.44
N ASN A 95 -20.91 -6.07 -4.23
CA ASN A 95 -21.61 -6.82 -3.16
C ASN A 95 -20.62 -7.40 -2.14
N GLY A 96 -19.46 -6.78 -1.98
CA GLY A 96 -18.38 -7.27 -1.13
C GLY A 96 -17.38 -8.10 -1.91
N PHE A 97 -16.36 -8.61 -1.24
CA PHE A 97 -15.27 -9.35 -1.89
C PHE A 97 -15.77 -10.65 -2.52
N GLU A 98 -15.40 -10.86 -3.78
CA GLU A 98 -15.69 -12.08 -4.53
C GLU A 98 -14.41 -12.57 -5.22
N VAL A 99 -14.03 -13.83 -4.97
CA VAL A 99 -12.80 -14.42 -5.52
C VAL A 99 -12.78 -14.36 -7.05
N VAL A 100 -13.91 -14.68 -7.68
CA VAL A 100 -14.02 -14.67 -9.15
C VAL A 100 -13.68 -13.29 -9.72
N LYS A 101 -14.20 -12.23 -9.11
CA LYS A 101 -13.92 -10.87 -9.57
C LYS A 101 -12.50 -10.42 -9.27
N SER A 102 -11.89 -10.95 -8.21
CA SER A 102 -10.49 -10.68 -7.90
C SER A 102 -9.57 -11.29 -8.95
N GLU A 103 -9.90 -12.48 -9.45
CA GLU A 103 -9.11 -13.17 -10.46
C GLU A 103 -9.41 -12.69 -11.88
N ASN A 104 -10.66 -12.30 -12.15
CA ASN A 104 -11.13 -11.89 -13.48
C ASN A 104 -11.50 -10.41 -13.46
N ARG A 105 -10.50 -9.55 -13.50
CA ARG A 105 -10.70 -8.10 -13.46
C ARG A 105 -11.40 -7.60 -14.71
N GLN A 106 -12.24 -6.60 -14.54
CA GLN A 106 -12.85 -5.91 -15.66
C GLN A 106 -11.77 -5.13 -16.43
N GLU A 107 -12.02 -4.90 -17.71
CA GLU A 107 -11.14 -4.08 -18.53
C GLU A 107 -11.03 -2.67 -17.90
N GLY A 108 -9.81 -2.19 -17.76
CA GLY A 108 -9.53 -0.90 -17.14
C GLY A 108 -9.46 -0.90 -15.63
N ASP A 109 -9.76 -2.01 -14.99
CA ASP A 109 -9.65 -2.15 -13.53
C ASP A 109 -8.27 -2.67 -13.18
N VAL A 110 -7.40 -1.76 -12.83
CA VAL A 110 -6.00 -2.07 -12.49
C VAL A 110 -5.70 -1.76 -11.03
#